data_14a28bc75c66ce5349ef7dd93d97856f
#
_entry.id   14a28bc75c66ce5349ef7dd93d97856f
#
_cell.length_a   1.000
_cell.length_b   1.000
_cell.length_c   1.000
_cell.angle_alpha   90.00
_cell.angle_beta   90.00
_cell.angle_gamma   90.00
#
_symmetry.space_group_name_H-M   'P 1'
#
loop_
_entity.id
_entity.type
_entity.pdbx_description
1 polymer ?
#
loop_
_entity_poly.entity_id
_entity_poly.type
_entity_poly.pdbx_seq_one_letter_code
_entity_poly.pdbx_strand_id
1 'polypeptide(L)'
;MVTTPITFAASANCILYAGGEVEFVDIDSDTFLMDLNQLEDKLRQGVFRGIIPVDFTGLAVNMEQIRWLADRYGCWILEDASHAPGASFTSSSGEIVCCGNGFYADAAIFSFHPVKHIAAGEGGMVTTNRRDLTKKIELLRNHGITKKSGEMFDNHGGWYYEMQELGFNYRSV
;
A
#
# COMPACT_ATOMS: atom_id res chain seq x y z
N MET A 1 0.76 6.72 11.78
CA MET A 1 1.45 5.80 10.85
C MET A 1 2.81 6.36 10.49
N VAL A 2 3.72 5.51 10.00
CA VAL A 2 5.11 5.89 9.70
C VAL A 2 5.40 5.78 8.21
N THR A 3 6.06 6.79 7.62
CA THR A 3 6.62 6.77 6.27
C THR A 3 7.95 7.52 6.22
N THR A 4 8.57 7.70 5.04
CA THR A 4 9.80 8.47 4.87
C THR A 4 9.50 9.89 4.40
N PRO A 5 10.37 10.89 4.69
CA PRO A 5 10.21 12.25 4.18
C PRO A 5 10.55 12.39 2.70
N ILE A 6 11.39 11.49 2.16
CA ILE A 6 11.73 11.47 0.73
C ILE A 6 10.78 10.49 0.01
N THR A 7 9.65 11.00 -0.43
CA THR A 7 8.62 10.28 -1.17
C THR A 7 7.71 11.25 -1.90
N PHE A 8 6.84 10.74 -2.76
CA PHE A 8 5.73 11.54 -3.26
C PHE A 8 4.72 11.82 -2.15
N ALA A 9 4.15 13.01 -2.12
CA ALA A 9 3.24 13.45 -1.04
C ALA A 9 2.07 12.49 -0.76
N ALA A 10 1.67 11.67 -1.71
CA ALA A 10 0.56 10.72 -1.56
C ALA A 10 0.82 9.70 -0.45
N SER A 11 2.06 9.25 -0.23
CA SER A 11 2.41 8.28 0.81
C SER A 11 2.15 8.82 2.24
N ALA A 12 2.26 10.15 2.42
CA ALA A 12 1.89 10.82 3.67
C ALA A 12 0.42 11.25 3.68
N ASN A 13 -0.07 11.83 2.58
CA ASN A 13 -1.42 12.37 2.50
C ASN A 13 -2.51 11.30 2.65
N CYS A 14 -2.29 10.07 2.16
CA CYS A 14 -3.27 8.99 2.31
C CYS A 14 -3.55 8.66 3.78
N ILE A 15 -2.55 8.83 4.66
CA ILE A 15 -2.70 8.66 6.11
C ILE A 15 -3.66 9.73 6.66
N LEU A 16 -3.46 10.99 6.26
CA LEU A 16 -4.29 12.12 6.69
C LEU A 16 -5.72 11.99 6.15
N TYR A 17 -5.90 11.59 4.90
CA TYR A 17 -7.23 11.35 4.31
C TYR A 17 -7.99 10.23 5.02
N ALA A 18 -7.27 9.25 5.58
CA ALA A 18 -7.87 8.20 6.40
C ALA A 18 -8.11 8.62 7.87
N GLY A 19 -7.89 9.89 8.23
CA GLY A 19 -8.05 10.41 9.59
C GLY A 19 -6.93 10.00 10.55
N GLY A 20 -5.81 9.54 10.02
CA GLY A 20 -4.63 9.16 10.81
C GLY A 20 -3.64 10.30 10.98
N GLU A 21 -2.64 10.06 11.83
CA GLU A 21 -1.49 10.93 12.03
C GLU A 21 -0.27 10.34 11.33
N VAL A 22 0.48 11.21 10.62
CA VAL A 22 1.72 10.81 9.94
C VAL A 22 2.94 11.16 10.80
N GLU A 23 3.84 10.20 10.91
CA GLU A 23 5.17 10.37 11.48
C GLU A 23 6.21 9.99 10.44
N PHE A 24 7.36 10.65 10.49
CA PHE A 24 8.44 10.37 9.57
C PHE A 24 9.61 9.67 10.26
N VAL A 25 10.21 8.75 9.52
CA VAL A 25 11.50 8.15 9.80
C VAL A 25 12.43 8.54 8.67
N ASP A 26 13.63 8.99 9.00
CA ASP A 26 14.57 9.43 7.98
C ASP A 26 15.06 8.27 7.11
N ILE A 27 15.73 8.60 6.05
CA ILE A 27 16.28 7.67 5.10
C ILE A 27 17.75 7.37 5.46
N ASP A 28 18.22 6.22 4.99
CA ASP A 28 19.64 5.93 4.87
C ASP A 28 20.24 6.79 3.75
N SER A 29 21.35 7.47 4.03
CA SER A 29 21.95 8.46 3.12
C SER A 29 22.53 7.86 1.84
N ASP A 30 22.85 6.57 1.84
CA ASP A 30 23.48 5.91 0.71
C ASP A 30 22.44 5.30 -0.24
N THR A 31 21.34 4.80 0.32
CA THR A 31 20.30 4.11 -0.43
C THR A 31 19.05 4.96 -0.68
N PHE A 32 18.83 6.00 0.10
CA PHE A 32 17.60 6.80 0.15
C PHE A 32 16.34 6.01 0.54
N LEU A 33 16.51 4.79 1.04
CA LEU A 33 15.44 3.98 1.58
C LEU A 33 15.22 4.28 3.07
N MET A 34 14.07 3.86 3.61
CA MET A 34 13.75 4.00 5.03
C MET A 34 14.86 3.39 5.90
N ASP A 35 15.41 4.18 6.84
CA ASP A 35 16.38 3.69 7.82
C ASP A 35 15.66 2.78 8.84
N LEU A 36 15.97 1.49 8.77
CA LEU A 36 15.28 0.47 9.59
C LEU A 36 15.66 0.52 11.07
N ASN A 37 16.84 1.07 11.42
CA ASN A 37 17.23 1.27 12.82
C ASN A 37 16.40 2.41 13.43
N GLN A 38 16.27 3.52 12.69
CA GLN A 38 15.41 4.62 13.12
C GLN A 38 13.94 4.22 13.15
N LEU A 39 13.50 3.37 12.22
CA LEU A 39 12.15 2.80 12.25
C LEU A 39 11.92 2.02 13.55
N GLU A 40 12.83 1.12 13.92
CA GLU A 40 12.69 0.36 15.16
C GLU A 40 12.67 1.27 16.40
N ASP A 41 13.54 2.26 16.45
CA ASP A 41 13.58 3.22 17.55
C ASP A 41 12.28 4.04 17.63
N LYS A 42 11.71 4.43 16.50
CA LYS A 42 10.42 5.13 16.45
C LYS A 42 9.29 4.22 16.95
N LEU A 43 9.23 2.98 16.49
CA LEU A 43 8.20 2.01 16.88
C LEU A 43 8.24 1.67 18.38
N ARG A 44 9.41 1.69 19.00
CA ARG A 44 9.57 1.51 20.46
C ARG A 44 8.97 2.65 21.27
N GLN A 45 8.93 3.87 20.74
CA GLN A 45 8.55 5.08 21.47
C GLN A 45 7.04 5.36 21.45
N GLY A 46 6.27 4.67 20.63
CA GLY A 46 4.86 4.95 20.45
C GLY A 46 4.04 3.78 19.96
N VAL A 47 2.73 4.03 19.83
CA VAL A 47 1.79 3.05 19.25
C VAL A 47 1.49 3.45 17.82
N PHE A 48 1.98 2.66 16.88
CA PHE A 48 1.75 2.84 15.45
C PHE A 48 0.84 1.75 14.92
N ARG A 49 0.02 2.09 13.91
CA ARG A 49 -0.89 1.12 13.27
C ARG A 49 -0.37 0.62 11.95
N GLY A 50 0.53 1.35 11.30
CA GLY A 50 1.03 0.94 10.00
C GLY A 50 2.31 1.64 9.60
N ILE A 51 3.00 1.02 8.65
CA ILE A 51 4.26 1.46 8.05
C ILE A 51 4.04 1.55 6.54
N ILE A 52 4.47 2.65 5.92
CA ILE A 52 4.50 2.82 4.47
C ILE A 52 5.96 2.96 4.02
N PRO A 53 6.67 1.85 3.77
CA PRO A 53 7.99 1.89 3.15
C PRO A 53 7.85 2.25 1.67
N VAL A 54 8.86 2.92 1.11
CA VAL A 54 8.89 3.34 -0.28
C VAL A 54 10.11 2.73 -0.97
N ASP A 55 9.87 2.00 -2.05
CA ASP A 55 10.91 1.44 -2.95
C ASP A 55 11.46 2.56 -3.84
N PHE A 56 12.18 3.50 -3.23
CA PHE A 56 12.57 4.75 -3.88
C PHE A 56 13.51 4.50 -5.05
N THR A 57 13.27 5.17 -6.16
CA THR A 57 14.02 5.05 -7.44
C THR A 57 14.07 3.62 -8.01
N GLY A 58 13.23 2.71 -7.55
CA GLY A 58 13.23 1.31 -7.98
C GLY A 58 14.17 0.40 -7.18
N LEU A 59 14.81 0.93 -6.15
CA LEU A 59 15.57 0.12 -5.20
C LEU A 59 14.61 -0.46 -4.16
N ALA A 60 14.61 -1.78 -4.04
CA ALA A 60 13.73 -2.49 -3.12
C ALA A 60 14.15 -2.30 -1.67
N VAL A 61 13.20 -1.93 -0.81
CA VAL A 61 13.40 -1.94 0.66
C VAL A 61 13.55 -3.37 1.15
N ASN A 62 14.27 -3.58 2.25
CA ASN A 62 14.30 -4.87 2.92
C ASN A 62 12.96 -5.17 3.60
N MET A 63 12.00 -5.66 2.81
CA MET A 63 10.64 -5.95 3.27
C MET A 63 10.58 -7.07 4.31
N GLU A 64 11.54 -7.99 4.31
CA GLU A 64 11.62 -9.06 5.31
C GLU A 64 11.87 -8.47 6.71
N GLN A 65 12.81 -7.53 6.83
CA GLN A 65 13.08 -6.87 8.10
C GLN A 65 11.93 -5.94 8.52
N ILE A 66 11.30 -5.24 7.58
CA ILE A 66 10.10 -4.43 7.87
C ILE A 66 8.96 -5.32 8.38
N ARG A 67 8.72 -6.50 7.77
CA ARG A 67 7.70 -7.42 8.24
C ARG A 67 7.98 -7.90 9.66
N TRP A 68 9.24 -8.25 9.95
CA TRP A 68 9.63 -8.63 11.31
C TRP A 68 9.35 -7.51 12.34
N LEU A 69 9.69 -6.27 12.01
CA LEU A 69 9.37 -5.11 12.86
C LEU A 69 7.86 -4.92 13.00
N ALA A 70 7.13 -4.98 11.90
CA ALA A 70 5.68 -4.80 11.90
C ALA A 70 4.95 -5.84 12.75
N ASP A 71 5.36 -7.11 12.67
CA ASP A 71 4.79 -8.18 13.50
C ASP A 71 5.08 -7.95 14.98
N ARG A 72 6.30 -7.53 15.30
CA ARG A 72 6.73 -7.26 16.68
C ARG A 72 5.96 -6.12 17.33
N TYR A 73 5.63 -5.08 16.56
CA TYR A 73 4.96 -3.87 17.06
C TYR A 73 3.48 -3.77 16.69
N GLY A 74 2.91 -4.81 16.06
CA GLY A 74 1.49 -4.86 15.72
C GLY A 74 1.07 -3.89 14.62
N CYS A 75 1.95 -3.63 13.65
CA CYS A 75 1.70 -2.76 12.50
C CYS A 75 1.30 -3.55 11.26
N TRP A 76 0.46 -2.98 10.41
CA TRP A 76 0.29 -3.42 9.04
C TRP A 76 1.23 -2.67 8.09
N ILE A 77 1.46 -3.20 6.90
CA ILE A 77 2.39 -2.65 5.92
C ILE A 77 1.66 -2.36 4.61
N LEU A 78 1.82 -1.13 4.10
CA LEU A 78 1.48 -0.75 2.74
C LEU A 78 2.78 -0.41 2.00
N GLU A 79 3.25 -1.30 1.14
CA GLU A 79 4.45 -1.10 0.34
C GLU A 79 4.16 -0.10 -0.79
N ASP A 80 4.91 1.00 -0.84
CA ASP A 80 4.84 1.93 -1.96
C ASP A 80 5.87 1.53 -3.03
N ALA A 81 5.45 0.64 -3.92
CA ALA A 81 6.23 0.15 -5.04
C ALA A 81 6.04 0.99 -6.33
N SER A 82 5.62 2.26 -6.17
CA SER A 82 5.32 3.15 -7.32
C SER A 82 6.50 3.40 -8.26
N HIS A 83 7.74 3.18 -7.80
CA HIS A 83 8.97 3.28 -8.60
C HIS A 83 9.58 1.92 -8.94
N ALA A 84 8.99 0.82 -8.48
CA ALA A 84 9.61 -0.50 -8.45
C ALA A 84 8.87 -1.61 -9.22
N PRO A 85 8.12 -1.36 -10.32
CA PRO A 85 7.61 -2.44 -11.16
C PRO A 85 8.74 -3.28 -11.72
N GLY A 86 8.78 -4.57 -11.36
CA GLY A 86 9.84 -5.51 -11.77
C GLY A 86 11.10 -5.51 -10.90
N ALA A 87 11.22 -4.62 -9.92
CA ALA A 87 12.31 -4.67 -8.96
C ALA A 87 12.15 -5.85 -7.97
N SER A 88 13.25 -6.25 -7.37
CA SER A 88 13.27 -7.36 -6.41
C SER A 88 14.43 -7.20 -5.42
N PHE A 89 14.33 -7.91 -4.31
CA PHE A 89 15.43 -8.10 -3.37
C PHE A 89 15.64 -9.60 -3.09
N THR A 90 16.80 -9.94 -2.53
CA THR A 90 17.09 -11.32 -2.10
C THR A 90 16.81 -11.43 -0.61
N SER A 91 15.92 -12.35 -0.22
CA SER A 91 15.60 -12.63 1.18
C SER A 91 16.77 -13.29 1.92
N SER A 92 16.68 -13.40 3.23
CA SER A 92 17.67 -14.11 4.05
C SER A 92 17.76 -15.60 3.71
N SER A 93 16.73 -16.20 3.12
CA SER A 93 16.73 -17.57 2.62
C SER A 93 17.40 -17.74 1.24
N GLY A 94 17.77 -16.63 0.58
CA GLY A 94 18.32 -16.64 -0.77
C GLY A 94 17.28 -16.62 -1.89
N GLU A 95 15.99 -16.46 -1.55
CA GLU A 95 14.90 -16.35 -2.54
C GLU A 95 14.82 -14.94 -3.11
N ILE A 96 14.54 -14.84 -4.42
CA ILE A 96 14.27 -13.56 -5.08
C ILE A 96 12.80 -13.19 -4.85
N VAL A 97 12.58 -12.07 -4.20
CA VAL A 97 11.26 -11.54 -3.86
C VAL A 97 11.00 -10.27 -4.66
N CYS A 98 9.99 -10.30 -5.52
CA CYS A 98 9.61 -9.12 -6.30
C CYS A 98 8.87 -8.11 -5.43
N CYS A 99 9.17 -6.81 -5.63
CA CYS A 99 8.41 -5.72 -5.02
C CYS A 99 6.92 -5.84 -5.36
N GLY A 100 6.07 -5.55 -4.40
CA GLY A 100 4.62 -5.57 -4.58
C GLY A 100 3.99 -6.96 -4.72
N ASN A 101 4.71 -8.06 -4.43
CA ASN A 101 4.13 -9.40 -4.52
C ASN A 101 3.18 -9.75 -3.35
N GLY A 102 3.09 -8.89 -2.33
CA GLY A 102 2.25 -9.06 -1.16
C GLY A 102 2.69 -10.15 -0.20
N PHE A 103 3.92 -10.66 -0.30
CA PHE A 103 4.42 -11.71 0.60
C PHE A 103 4.76 -11.15 1.98
N TYR A 104 5.46 -10.01 2.02
CA TYR A 104 5.83 -9.34 3.26
C TYR A 104 4.92 -8.16 3.62
N ALA A 105 4.19 -7.60 2.65
CA ALA A 105 3.24 -6.51 2.88
C ALA A 105 1.79 -6.99 2.95
N ASP A 106 0.94 -6.26 3.66
CA ASP A 106 -0.51 -6.50 3.65
C ASP A 106 -1.13 -6.07 2.32
N ALA A 107 -0.59 -5.01 1.73
CA ALA A 107 -0.86 -4.58 0.37
C ALA A 107 0.33 -3.81 -0.20
N ALA A 108 0.41 -3.70 -1.52
CA ALA A 108 1.35 -2.83 -2.19
C ALA A 108 0.65 -2.00 -3.26
N ILE A 109 1.23 -0.83 -3.56
CA ILE A 109 0.71 0.07 -4.60
C ILE A 109 1.74 0.27 -5.70
N PHE A 110 1.23 0.36 -6.93
CA PHE A 110 1.96 0.77 -8.13
C PHE A 110 1.30 1.99 -8.74
N SER A 111 2.11 2.85 -9.33
CA SER A 111 1.64 4.04 -10.05
C SER A 111 1.89 3.88 -11.54
N PHE A 112 0.88 4.22 -12.34
CA PHE A 112 0.95 4.30 -13.80
C PHE A 112 0.76 5.74 -14.30
N HIS A 113 1.05 6.72 -13.44
CA HIS A 113 1.10 8.13 -13.79
C HIS A 113 2.08 8.37 -14.97
N PRO A 114 1.86 9.37 -15.82
CA PRO A 114 2.67 9.60 -17.04
C PRO A 114 4.19 9.69 -16.85
N VAL A 115 4.66 10.08 -15.68
CA VAL A 115 6.11 10.17 -15.38
C VAL A 115 6.76 8.84 -15.03
N LYS A 116 5.97 7.76 -14.86
CA LYS A 116 6.48 6.44 -14.48
C LYS A 116 6.96 5.67 -15.71
N HIS A 117 7.88 4.73 -15.50
CA HIS A 117 8.42 3.87 -16.57
C HIS A 117 7.39 2.92 -17.21
N ILE A 118 6.26 2.66 -16.56
CA ILE A 118 5.07 2.09 -17.16
C ILE A 118 3.93 3.09 -16.91
N ALA A 119 3.38 3.65 -17.97
CA ALA A 119 2.37 4.70 -17.90
C ALA A 119 1.08 4.30 -18.61
N ALA A 120 -0.07 4.65 -18.05
CA ALA A 120 -1.41 4.41 -18.61
C ALA A 120 -2.25 5.71 -18.69
N GLY A 121 -1.59 6.86 -18.95
CA GLY A 121 -2.21 8.18 -18.79
C GLY A 121 -2.33 8.53 -17.31
N GLU A 122 -3.42 8.18 -16.69
CA GLU A 122 -3.58 8.11 -15.24
C GLU A 122 -3.90 6.68 -14.84
N GLY A 123 -3.44 6.24 -13.69
CA GLY A 123 -3.75 4.91 -13.21
C GLY A 123 -2.84 4.44 -12.08
N GLY A 124 -3.26 3.36 -11.44
CA GLY A 124 -2.52 2.67 -10.42
C GLY A 124 -3.05 1.26 -10.20
N MET A 125 -2.30 0.49 -9.45
CA MET A 125 -2.69 -0.86 -9.07
C MET A 125 -2.43 -1.06 -7.59
N VAL A 126 -3.30 -1.80 -6.94
CA VAL A 126 -3.08 -2.35 -5.60
C VAL A 126 -2.95 -3.86 -5.72
N THR A 127 -1.89 -4.42 -5.16
CA THR A 127 -1.70 -5.86 -5.05
C THR A 127 -1.81 -6.29 -3.59
N THR A 128 -2.45 -7.42 -3.34
CA THR A 128 -2.59 -7.99 -1.99
C THR A 128 -2.92 -9.47 -2.06
N ASN A 129 -2.42 -10.25 -1.09
CA ASN A 129 -2.81 -11.63 -0.87
C ASN A 129 -3.98 -11.77 0.12
N ARG A 130 -4.47 -10.67 0.68
CA ARG A 130 -5.58 -10.63 1.62
C ARG A 130 -6.92 -10.47 0.91
N ARG A 131 -7.76 -11.50 0.98
CA ARG A 131 -9.10 -11.52 0.35
C ARG A 131 -10.05 -10.47 0.90
N ASP A 132 -9.94 -10.12 2.19
CA ASP A 132 -10.75 -9.07 2.81
C ASP A 132 -10.42 -7.70 2.22
N LEU A 133 -9.12 -7.39 2.04
CA LEU A 133 -8.69 -6.16 1.38
C LEU A 133 -9.09 -6.11 -0.08
N THR A 134 -8.94 -7.21 -0.83
CA THR A 134 -9.37 -7.28 -2.24
C THR A 134 -10.83 -6.88 -2.38
N LYS A 135 -11.73 -7.51 -1.61
CA LYS A 135 -13.17 -7.21 -1.65
C LYS A 135 -13.46 -5.74 -1.31
N LYS A 136 -12.79 -5.20 -0.29
CA LYS A 136 -12.99 -3.82 0.14
C LYS A 136 -12.52 -2.82 -0.92
N ILE A 137 -11.35 -3.07 -1.51
CA ILE A 137 -10.76 -2.21 -2.55
C ILE A 137 -11.64 -2.24 -3.82
N GLU A 138 -12.09 -3.43 -4.26
CA GLU A 138 -13.00 -3.57 -5.40
C GLU A 138 -14.30 -2.80 -5.21
N LEU A 139 -14.87 -2.84 -4.02
CA LEU A 139 -16.08 -2.09 -3.67
C LEU A 139 -15.80 -0.58 -3.69
N LEU A 140 -14.78 -0.12 -2.96
CA LEU A 140 -14.50 1.31 -2.78
C LEU A 140 -14.05 1.99 -4.08
N ARG A 141 -13.28 1.32 -4.94
CA ARG A 141 -12.86 1.89 -6.24
C ARG A 141 -14.00 2.10 -7.22
N ASN A 142 -15.17 1.51 -6.97
CA ASN A 142 -16.36 1.56 -7.80
C ASN A 142 -17.55 2.17 -7.04
N HIS A 143 -17.38 3.35 -6.48
CA HIS A 143 -18.42 4.10 -5.78
C HIS A 143 -19.04 3.38 -4.55
N GLY A 144 -18.44 2.32 -4.04
CA GLY A 144 -19.01 1.49 -2.99
C GLY A 144 -20.28 0.73 -3.42
N ILE A 145 -20.44 0.50 -4.73
CA ILE A 145 -21.63 -0.12 -5.32
C ILE A 145 -21.43 -1.62 -5.49
N THR A 146 -22.45 -2.39 -5.10
CA THR A 146 -22.55 -3.82 -5.43
C THR A 146 -23.78 -4.12 -6.29
N LYS A 147 -23.67 -5.18 -7.12
CA LYS A 147 -24.78 -5.82 -7.84
C LYS A 147 -24.97 -7.29 -7.43
N LYS A 148 -24.21 -7.72 -6.45
CA LYS A 148 -24.26 -9.12 -6.00
C LYS A 148 -25.51 -9.32 -5.12
N SER A 149 -26.40 -10.21 -5.54
CA SER A 149 -27.68 -10.45 -4.86
C SER A 149 -27.55 -10.80 -3.39
N GLY A 150 -26.47 -11.46 -2.97
CA GLY A 150 -26.20 -11.79 -1.56
C GLY A 150 -25.64 -10.67 -0.72
N GLU A 151 -25.32 -9.53 -1.32
CA GLU A 151 -24.78 -8.34 -0.65
C GLU A 151 -25.78 -7.15 -0.68
N MET A 152 -26.89 -7.29 -1.41
CA MET A 152 -27.93 -6.27 -1.52
C MET A 152 -29.10 -6.57 -0.56
N PHE A 153 -29.76 -5.53 -0.08
CA PHE A 153 -30.98 -5.64 0.74
C PHE A 153 -32.20 -6.02 -0.11
N ASP A 154 -32.28 -5.50 -1.33
CA ASP A 154 -33.35 -5.73 -2.27
C ASP A 154 -32.82 -6.19 -3.63
N ASN A 155 -33.73 -6.71 -4.49
CA ASN A 155 -33.40 -7.09 -5.84
C ASN A 155 -34.59 -6.76 -6.78
N HIS A 156 -34.47 -5.67 -7.52
CA HIS A 156 -35.49 -5.19 -8.46
C HIS A 156 -35.15 -5.49 -9.92
N GLY A 157 -34.30 -6.48 -10.17
CA GLY A 157 -33.89 -6.89 -11.52
C GLY A 157 -32.48 -6.50 -11.90
N GLY A 158 -32.05 -6.83 -13.12
CA GLY A 158 -30.64 -6.72 -13.56
C GLY A 158 -30.05 -5.32 -13.63
N TRP A 159 -30.90 -4.29 -13.59
CA TRP A 159 -30.47 -2.87 -13.56
C TRP A 159 -30.19 -2.38 -12.15
N TYR A 160 -30.71 -3.06 -11.10
CA TYR A 160 -30.64 -2.63 -9.73
C TYR A 160 -29.25 -2.82 -9.14
N TYR A 161 -28.85 -1.91 -8.29
CA TYR A 161 -27.61 -1.95 -7.52
C TYR A 161 -27.78 -1.15 -6.22
N GLU A 162 -26.92 -1.42 -5.25
CA GLU A 162 -26.92 -0.72 -3.97
C GLU A 162 -25.54 -0.18 -3.64
N MET A 163 -25.50 1.03 -3.11
CA MET A 163 -24.29 1.60 -2.49
C MET A 163 -24.18 1.09 -1.05
N GLN A 164 -23.14 0.32 -0.78
CA GLN A 164 -22.88 -0.25 0.55
C GLN A 164 -22.02 0.68 1.41
N GLU A 165 -21.14 1.46 0.77
CA GLU A 165 -20.22 2.37 1.42
C GLU A 165 -19.97 3.59 0.52
N LEU A 166 -19.46 4.67 1.12
CA LEU A 166 -18.98 5.81 0.33
C LEU A 166 -17.66 5.43 -0.36
N GLY A 167 -17.71 5.31 -1.66
CA GLY A 167 -16.56 4.94 -2.49
C GLY A 167 -16.18 6.01 -3.50
N PHE A 168 -15.23 5.69 -4.36
CA PHE A 168 -14.59 6.57 -5.34
C PHE A 168 -14.78 6.04 -6.75
N ASN A 169 -14.50 6.87 -7.74
CA ASN A 169 -14.37 6.45 -9.13
C ASN A 169 -12.89 6.25 -9.47
N TYR A 170 -12.31 5.15 -8.99
CA TYR A 170 -10.91 4.80 -9.19
C TYR A 170 -10.79 3.61 -10.15
N ARG A 171 -11.36 3.79 -11.35
CA ARG A 171 -11.28 2.82 -12.43
C ARG A 171 -10.33 3.35 -13.51
N SER A 172 -9.42 2.50 -13.98
CA SER A 172 -8.64 2.79 -15.19
C SER A 172 -9.58 2.91 -16.39
N VAL A 173 -9.31 3.82 -17.27
CA VAL A 173 -10.05 4.05 -18.51
C VAL A 173 -9.59 3.05 -19.55
#